data_d2df6125f8d8278aeac5e69dc36ba260
#
_entry.id   d2df6125f8d8278aeac5e69dc36ba260
#
_cell.length_a   1.000
_cell.length_b   1.000
_cell.length_c   1.000
_cell.angle_alpha   90.00
_cell.angle_beta   90.00
_cell.angle_gamma   90.00
#
_symmetry.space_group_name_H-M   'P 1'
#
loop_
_entity.id
_entity.type
_entity.pdbx_description
1 polymer ?
#
loop_
_entity_poly.entity_id
_entity_poly.type
_entity_poly.pdbx_seq_one_letter_code
_entity_poly.pdbx_strand_id
1 'polypeptide(L)'
;MENKQLLLENINNVHTTKMGIDRIKKNLKLENVNIVEYCKNKILDKNCNIFLKGKNWYCEAGNIIITINYNSYTIITAHKI
;
A
#
# COMPACT_ATOMS: atom_id res chain seq x y z
N MET A 1 -16.00 -3.85 -9.70
CA MET A 1 -15.53 -3.69 -10.18
C MET A 1 -14.74 -2.71 -10.16
N GLU A 2 -14.78 -1.86 -10.04
CA GLU A 2 -13.94 -0.81 -10.21
C GLU A 2 -13.34 -0.29 -8.96
N ASN A 3 -13.20 -1.13 -7.94
CA ASN A 3 -12.56 -0.75 -6.68
C ASN A 3 -11.11 -0.35 -6.91
N LYS A 4 -10.43 -1.05 -7.81
CA LYS A 4 -9.07 -0.72 -8.15
C LYS A 4 -8.97 0.71 -8.68
N GLN A 5 -9.92 1.10 -9.53
CA GLN A 5 -9.91 2.43 -10.12
C GLN A 5 -10.07 3.51 -9.04
N LEU A 6 -10.91 3.26 -8.06
CA LEU A 6 -11.11 4.21 -6.98
C LEU A 6 -9.81 4.46 -6.22
N LEU A 7 -9.08 3.41 -5.90
CA LEU A 7 -7.80 3.55 -5.21
C LEU A 7 -6.80 4.33 -6.06
N LEU A 8 -6.71 4.00 -7.35
CA LEU A 8 -5.75 4.66 -8.22
C LEU A 8 -6.07 6.14 -8.40
N GLU A 9 -7.35 6.49 -8.45
CA GLU A 9 -7.75 7.89 -8.55
C GLU A 9 -7.45 8.67 -7.29
N ASN A 10 -7.31 7.99 -6.16
CA ASN A 10 -7.02 8.62 -4.88
C ASN A 10 -5.62 8.31 -4.39
N ILE A 11 -4.72 7.97 -5.29
CA ILE A 11 -3.37 7.56 -4.89
C ILE A 11 -2.65 8.66 -4.11
N ASN A 12 -2.96 9.92 -4.38
CA ASN A 12 -2.32 11.02 -3.66
C ASN A 12 -2.81 11.15 -2.22
N ASN A 13 -3.90 10.47 -1.88
CA ASN A 13 -4.41 10.46 -0.51
C ASN A 13 -3.81 9.34 0.33
N VAL A 14 -3.07 8.44 -0.30
CA VAL A 14 -2.45 7.33 0.41
C VAL A 14 -1.34 7.87 1.32
N HIS A 15 -1.38 7.47 2.58
CA HIS A 15 -0.44 7.95 3.57
C HIS A 15 -0.29 6.90 4.69
N THR A 16 0.56 7.18 5.66
CA THR A 16 0.65 6.30 6.81
C THR A 16 1.14 7.13 8.00
N THR A 17 1.22 6.50 9.17
CA THR A 17 1.69 7.14 10.39
C THR A 17 3.17 6.86 10.56
N LYS A 18 3.79 7.55 11.55
CA LYS A 18 5.19 7.32 11.84
C LYS A 18 5.41 5.85 12.24
N MET A 19 4.50 5.29 13.03
CA MET A 19 4.60 3.90 13.43
C MET A 19 4.46 2.98 12.23
N GLY A 20 3.60 3.36 11.28
CA GLY A 20 3.43 2.60 10.06
C GLY A 20 4.70 2.59 9.23
N ILE A 21 5.38 3.74 9.15
CA ILE A 21 6.64 3.84 8.42
C ILE A 21 7.66 2.88 9.02
N ASP A 22 7.81 2.89 10.34
CA ASP A 22 8.79 2.05 11.02
C ASP A 22 8.47 0.57 10.81
N ARG A 23 7.19 0.22 10.89
CA ARG A 23 6.76 -1.16 10.72
C ARG A 23 7.04 -1.65 9.31
N ILE A 24 6.73 -0.83 8.31
CA ILE A 24 6.94 -1.20 6.92
C ILE A 24 8.43 -1.33 6.61
N LYS A 25 9.24 -0.39 7.10
CA LYS A 25 10.68 -0.47 6.92
C LYS A 25 11.22 -1.79 7.46
N LYS A 26 10.79 -2.15 8.66
CA LYS A 26 11.25 -3.39 9.29
C LYS A 26 10.79 -4.62 8.51
N ASN A 27 9.52 -4.63 8.12
CA ASN A 27 8.96 -5.78 7.42
C ASN A 27 9.58 -6.01 6.05
N LEU A 28 9.89 -4.93 5.35
CA LEU A 28 10.44 -5.01 3.99
C LEU A 28 11.96 -4.81 3.96
N LYS A 29 12.57 -4.57 5.13
CA LYS A 29 14.01 -4.36 5.24
C LYS A 29 14.49 -3.23 4.34
N LEU A 30 13.78 -2.10 4.42
CA LEU A 30 14.10 -0.93 3.62
C LEU A 30 14.81 0.11 4.47
N GLU A 31 15.75 0.83 3.85
CA GLU A 31 16.44 1.92 4.48
C GLU A 31 16.62 3.06 3.49
N ASN A 32 16.62 4.27 4.00
CA ASN A 32 16.88 5.46 3.18
C ASN A 32 15.96 5.63 1.98
N VAL A 33 14.71 5.19 2.12
CA VAL A 33 13.71 5.40 1.07
C VAL A 33 12.50 6.05 1.69
N ASN A 34 11.76 6.82 0.89
CA ASN A 34 10.49 7.36 1.30
C ASN A 34 9.48 6.23 1.24
N ILE A 35 9.00 5.79 2.39
CA ILE A 35 8.14 4.61 2.46
C ILE A 35 6.82 4.81 1.73
N VAL A 36 6.20 5.98 1.88
CA VAL A 36 4.92 6.25 1.22
C VAL A 36 5.10 6.22 -0.30
N GLU A 37 6.16 6.86 -0.80
CA GLU A 37 6.42 6.87 -2.24
C GLU A 37 6.74 5.47 -2.75
N TYR A 38 7.49 4.70 -1.98
CA TYR A 38 7.80 3.33 -2.34
C TYR A 38 6.50 2.53 -2.50
N CYS A 39 5.59 2.66 -1.54
CA CYS A 39 4.32 1.94 -1.60
C CYS A 39 3.45 2.42 -2.74
N LYS A 40 3.39 3.74 -2.98
CA LYS A 40 2.62 4.27 -4.09
C LYS A 40 3.13 3.73 -5.42
N ASN A 41 4.44 3.67 -5.58
CA ASN A 41 5.02 3.15 -6.83
C ASN A 41 4.66 1.69 -7.04
N LYS A 42 4.62 0.91 -5.97
CA LYS A 42 4.22 -0.49 -6.09
C LYS A 42 2.76 -0.62 -6.46
N ILE A 43 1.90 0.22 -5.87
CA ILE A 43 0.48 0.20 -6.17
C ILE A 43 0.23 0.59 -7.63
N LEU A 44 1.00 1.55 -8.14
CA LEU A 44 0.83 2.02 -9.50
C LEU A 44 1.43 1.10 -10.56
N ASP A 45 2.19 0.09 -10.14
CA ASP A 45 2.77 -0.87 -11.06
C ASP A 45 1.63 -1.59 -11.80
N LYS A 46 1.72 -1.69 -13.10
CA LYS A 46 0.66 -2.30 -13.90
C LYS A 46 0.44 -3.76 -13.54
N ASN A 47 1.42 -4.41 -12.94
CA ASN A 47 1.27 -5.79 -12.54
C ASN A 47 0.77 -5.95 -11.10
N CYS A 48 0.48 -4.85 -10.42
CA CYS A 48 -0.05 -4.91 -9.07
C CYS A 48 -1.49 -5.43 -9.10
N ASN A 49 -1.77 -6.44 -8.29
CA ASN A 49 -3.11 -6.99 -8.19
C ASN A 49 -3.78 -6.35 -6.98
N ILE A 50 -4.83 -5.58 -7.21
CA ILE A 50 -5.52 -4.81 -6.18
C ILE A 50 -6.92 -5.35 -5.98
N PHE A 51 -7.28 -5.67 -4.75
CA PHE A 51 -8.64 -6.10 -4.45
C PHE A 51 -9.08 -5.58 -3.10
N LEU A 52 -10.40 -5.41 -2.95
CA LEU A 52 -11.00 -4.92 -1.73
C LEU A 52 -11.58 -6.11 -0.98
N LYS A 53 -11.26 -6.23 0.29
CA LYS A 53 -11.83 -7.27 1.12
C LYS A 53 -12.09 -6.70 2.48
N GLY A 54 -13.34 -6.75 2.95
CA GLY A 54 -13.72 -6.13 4.20
C GLY A 54 -13.54 -4.63 4.10
N LYS A 55 -12.77 -4.06 4.99
CA LYS A 55 -12.55 -2.62 5.03
C LYS A 55 -11.20 -2.21 4.48
N ASN A 56 -10.51 -3.11 3.83
CA ASN A 56 -9.15 -2.85 3.38
C ASN A 56 -8.94 -3.20 1.92
N TRP A 57 -8.06 -2.41 1.28
CA TRP A 57 -7.52 -2.76 -0.01
C TRP A 57 -6.30 -3.64 0.22
N TYR A 58 -6.11 -4.63 -0.61
CA TYR A 58 -4.91 -5.47 -0.59
C TYR A 58 -4.24 -5.34 -1.95
N CYS A 59 -3.00 -4.90 -1.95
CA CYS A 59 -2.26 -4.64 -3.18
C CYS A 59 -1.04 -5.56 -3.24
N GLU A 60 -1.11 -6.56 -4.13
CA GLU A 60 -0.02 -7.52 -4.28
C GLU A 60 0.87 -7.09 -5.44
N ALA A 61 2.08 -6.75 -5.14
CA ALA A 61 3.04 -6.30 -6.15
C ALA A 61 4.34 -7.06 -5.96
N GLY A 62 4.66 -7.93 -6.91
CA GLY A 62 5.83 -8.76 -6.80
C GLY A 62 5.67 -9.71 -5.62
N ASN A 63 6.60 -9.64 -4.68
CA ASN A 63 6.57 -10.53 -3.53
C ASN A 63 6.14 -9.81 -2.25
N ILE A 64 5.46 -8.68 -2.38
CA ILE A 64 4.98 -7.97 -1.20
C ILE A 64 3.48 -7.74 -1.31
N ILE A 65 2.86 -7.50 -0.15
CA ILE A 65 1.45 -7.14 -0.12
C ILE A 65 1.32 -5.91 0.78
N ILE A 66 0.58 -4.93 0.30
CA ILE A 66 0.36 -3.67 0.98
C ILE A 66 -1.12 -3.60 1.36
N THR A 67 -1.41 -3.34 2.63
CA THR A 67 -2.78 -3.26 3.14
C THR A 67 -3.11 -1.81 3.42
N ILE A 68 -4.20 -1.31 2.85
CA ILE A 68 -4.61 0.09 2.96
C ILE A 68 -6.06 0.15 3.40
N ASN A 69 -6.35 0.98 4.40
CA ASN A 69 -7.72 1.15 4.87
C ASN A 69 -8.56 1.81 3.77
N TYR A 70 -9.73 1.24 3.49
CA TYR A 70 -10.59 1.72 2.41
C TYR A 70 -11.10 3.14 2.64
N ASN A 71 -11.43 3.51 3.87
CA ASN A 71 -12.00 4.82 4.14
C ASN A 71 -10.97 5.93 4.26
N SER A 72 -9.86 5.68 4.91
CA SER A 72 -8.90 6.72 5.21
C SER A 72 -7.70 6.75 4.29
N TYR A 73 -7.52 5.71 3.46
CA TYR A 73 -6.35 5.55 2.59
C TYR A 73 -5.05 5.46 3.39
N THR A 74 -5.15 5.05 4.66
CA THR A 74 -3.97 4.86 5.51
C THR A 74 -3.37 3.49 5.21
N ILE A 75 -2.07 3.46 4.93
CA ILE A 75 -1.38 2.18 4.78
C ILE A 75 -1.27 1.58 6.17
N ILE A 76 -1.90 0.44 6.37
CA ILE A 76 -1.90 -0.25 7.65
C ILE A 76 -0.58 -0.99 7.83
N THR A 77 -0.18 -1.71 6.81
CA THR A 77 1.08 -2.45 6.85
C THR A 77 1.46 -2.86 5.43
N ALA A 78 2.69 -3.27 5.28
CA ALA A 78 3.18 -3.90 4.06
C ALA A 78 4.20 -4.93 4.48
N HIS A 79 4.18 -6.08 3.87
CA HIS A 79 5.12 -7.13 4.24
C HIS A 79 5.35 -8.07 3.06
N LYS A 80 6.36 -8.90 3.18
CA LYS A 80 6.67 -9.88 2.13
C LYS A 80 5.72 -11.06 2.23
N ILE A 81 5.34 -11.58 1.11
CA ILE A 81 4.48 -12.74 1.03
C ILE A 81 5.28 -14.00 1.33
#